data_cbc3077653caa89b94e8b8d214c7c57b
#
_entry.id   cbc3077653caa89b94e8b8d214c7c57b
#
_cell.length_a   1.000
_cell.length_b   1.000
_cell.length_c   1.000
_cell.angle_alpha   90.00
_cell.angle_beta   90.00
_cell.angle_gamma   90.00
#
_symmetry.space_group_name_H-M   'P 1'
#
loop_
_entity.id
_entity.type
_entity.pdbx_description
1 polymer ?
#
loop_
_entity_poly.entity_id
_entity_poly.type
_entity_poly.pdbx_seq_one_letter_code
_entity_poly.pdbx_strand_id
1 'polypeptide(L)'
;MTKTQKSTALYPHPFSKAYWKDAAAEMKSIKMLVVTALMIALRVALKPLAIPLGPQLSIQTAMLATALGAMIFGPVVAIPAAMISDTIGFMIFPTGDYFLPFMLTEIASTMIYALCLYRAKPSATRVIIARFFICFFVNVVLQQFIFAWQYTYMGNPEGAKNAILGIMTTSRLFKNLFFFPIESIVLTLFLKVLLPVTSRAKLTYGGKTGMDFTKKQVITLVVLLVVGIGSSIGYLNYYYNNNSVTKDYSAEEVVEMNHQMHDIIVEKEPEVPADTTLAVIEYAAKPFFGKETTY
;
A
#
# COMPACT_ATOMS: atom_id res chain seq x y z
N MET A 1 -16.81 -34.71 -23.59
CA MET A 1 -16.21 -33.58 -22.87
C MET A 1 -14.76 -33.94 -22.55
N THR A 2 -13.82 -33.50 -23.36
CA THR A 2 -12.38 -33.75 -23.19
C THR A 2 -11.92 -32.97 -21.94
N LYS A 3 -11.54 -33.69 -20.89
CA LYS A 3 -10.86 -33.09 -19.73
C LYS A 3 -9.56 -32.49 -20.24
N THR A 4 -9.53 -31.19 -20.47
CA THR A 4 -8.31 -30.47 -20.79
C THR A 4 -7.37 -30.66 -19.60
N GLN A 5 -6.37 -31.51 -19.78
CA GLN A 5 -5.36 -31.80 -18.76
C GLN A 5 -4.65 -30.47 -18.46
N LYS A 6 -4.87 -29.94 -17.27
CA LYS A 6 -4.33 -28.64 -16.84
C LYS A 6 -2.81 -28.74 -16.87
N SER A 7 -2.16 -27.91 -17.71
CA SER A 7 -0.70 -27.86 -17.81
C SER A 7 -0.11 -27.53 -16.43
N THR A 8 0.84 -28.31 -15.97
CA THR A 8 1.61 -28.11 -14.74
C THR A 8 2.94 -27.42 -15.00
N ALA A 9 3.11 -26.88 -16.21
CA ALA A 9 4.37 -26.26 -16.63
C ALA A 9 4.71 -25.02 -15.81
N LEU A 10 5.98 -24.92 -15.43
CA LEU A 10 6.60 -23.72 -14.87
C LEU A 10 7.24 -22.93 -16.00
N TYR A 11 7.14 -21.62 -15.91
CA TYR A 11 7.72 -20.71 -16.88
C TYR A 11 8.86 -19.91 -16.25
N PRO A 12 10.06 -19.88 -16.87
CA PRO A 12 11.18 -19.09 -16.36
C PRO A 12 10.92 -17.58 -16.50
N HIS A 13 10.13 -17.17 -17.50
CA HIS A 13 9.77 -15.78 -17.77
C HIS A 13 8.36 -15.69 -18.37
N PRO A 14 7.66 -14.51 -18.23
CA PRO A 14 6.28 -14.35 -18.68
C PRO A 14 6.11 -14.06 -20.18
N PHE A 15 7.20 -14.09 -20.98
CA PHE A 15 7.15 -13.64 -22.39
C PHE A 15 6.72 -14.74 -23.37
N SER A 16 6.42 -15.97 -22.92
CA SER A 16 5.99 -17.05 -23.80
C SER A 16 4.48 -17.01 -24.09
N LYS A 17 4.08 -17.33 -25.33
CA LYS A 17 2.65 -17.45 -25.69
C LYS A 17 1.92 -18.50 -24.86
N ALA A 18 2.61 -19.57 -24.47
CA ALA A 18 2.07 -20.64 -23.64
C ALA A 18 1.70 -20.13 -22.23
N TYR A 19 2.54 -19.27 -21.62
CA TYR A 19 2.26 -18.62 -20.34
C TYR A 19 0.93 -17.87 -20.36
N TRP A 20 0.72 -17.01 -21.36
CA TRP A 20 -0.51 -16.20 -21.48
C TRP A 20 -1.74 -17.05 -21.83
N LYS A 21 -1.58 -18.09 -22.65
CA LYS A 21 -2.65 -19.07 -22.95
C LYS A 21 -3.10 -19.79 -21.68
N ASP A 22 -2.17 -20.22 -20.87
CA ASP A 22 -2.45 -20.89 -19.59
C ASP A 22 -3.09 -19.91 -18.58
N ALA A 23 -2.58 -18.67 -18.51
CA ALA A 23 -3.17 -17.64 -17.65
C ALA A 23 -4.62 -17.28 -18.07
N ALA A 24 -4.91 -17.23 -19.36
CA ALA A 24 -6.27 -17.01 -19.87
C ALA A 24 -7.20 -18.21 -19.59
N ALA A 25 -6.66 -19.43 -19.58
CA ALA A 25 -7.43 -20.62 -19.27
C ALA A 25 -7.90 -20.66 -17.80
N GLU A 26 -7.20 -19.96 -16.88
CA GLU A 26 -7.62 -19.87 -15.48
C GLU A 26 -8.98 -19.16 -15.33
N MET A 27 -9.33 -18.20 -16.18
CA MET A 27 -10.65 -17.54 -16.17
C MET A 27 -11.81 -18.52 -16.44
N LYS A 28 -11.55 -19.63 -17.11
CA LYS A 28 -12.58 -20.64 -17.42
C LYS A 28 -12.74 -21.67 -16.32
N SER A 29 -11.90 -21.65 -15.29
CA SER A 29 -11.91 -22.61 -14.20
C SER A 29 -12.77 -22.14 -13.05
N ILE A 30 -13.91 -22.79 -12.80
CA ILE A 30 -14.81 -22.47 -11.67
C ILE A 30 -14.02 -22.48 -10.35
N LYS A 31 -13.12 -23.47 -10.15
CA LYS A 31 -12.26 -23.51 -8.97
C LYS A 31 -11.45 -22.23 -8.81
N MET A 32 -10.86 -21.72 -9.90
CA MET A 32 -10.04 -20.51 -9.84
C MET A 32 -10.88 -19.26 -9.64
N LEU A 33 -12.08 -19.19 -10.20
CA LEU A 33 -13.01 -18.07 -9.95
C LEU A 33 -13.44 -18.02 -8.47
N VAL A 34 -13.74 -19.16 -7.87
CA VAL A 34 -14.08 -19.23 -6.42
C VAL A 34 -12.88 -18.79 -5.56
N VAL A 35 -11.68 -19.27 -5.87
CA VAL A 35 -10.46 -18.87 -5.15
C VAL A 35 -10.20 -17.38 -5.34
N THR A 36 -10.43 -16.83 -6.53
CA THR A 36 -10.29 -15.39 -6.80
C THR A 36 -11.27 -14.58 -5.95
N ALA A 37 -12.54 -14.99 -5.86
CA ALA A 37 -13.53 -14.34 -5.02
C ALA A 37 -13.13 -14.36 -3.53
N LEU A 38 -12.60 -15.47 -3.04
CA LEU A 38 -12.07 -15.58 -1.68
C LEU A 38 -10.86 -14.66 -1.45
N MET A 39 -9.95 -14.54 -2.43
CA MET A 39 -8.80 -13.63 -2.33
C MET A 39 -9.22 -12.16 -2.37
N ILE A 40 -10.25 -11.81 -3.17
CA ILE A 40 -10.84 -10.47 -3.17
C ILE A 40 -11.43 -10.17 -1.78
N ALA A 41 -12.25 -11.06 -1.24
CA ALA A 41 -12.83 -10.90 0.09
C ALA A 41 -11.76 -10.77 1.19
N LEU A 42 -10.73 -11.62 1.15
CA LEU A 42 -9.61 -11.56 2.08
C LEU A 42 -8.86 -10.22 1.98
N ARG A 43 -8.60 -9.74 0.75
CA ARG A 43 -7.92 -8.47 0.54
C ARG A 43 -8.73 -7.30 1.10
N VAL A 44 -10.04 -7.27 0.84
CA VAL A 44 -10.94 -6.24 1.36
C VAL A 44 -10.97 -6.28 2.89
N ALA A 45 -11.07 -7.47 3.49
CA ALA A 45 -11.04 -7.64 4.94
C ALA A 45 -9.70 -7.20 5.58
N LEU A 46 -8.58 -7.35 4.87
CA LEU A 46 -7.26 -6.92 5.34
C LEU A 46 -6.99 -5.42 5.13
N LYS A 47 -7.79 -4.72 4.34
CA LYS A 47 -7.56 -3.29 4.04
C LYS A 47 -7.51 -2.40 5.30
N PRO A 48 -8.40 -2.52 6.29
CA PRO A 48 -8.34 -1.74 7.53
C PRO A 48 -7.24 -2.21 8.50
N LEU A 49 -6.68 -3.42 8.30
CA LEU A 49 -5.66 -3.99 9.18
C LEU A 49 -4.26 -3.54 8.75
N ALA A 50 -4.00 -2.25 8.81
CA ALA A 50 -2.66 -1.71 8.60
C ALA A 50 -1.83 -1.83 9.88
N ILE A 51 -0.56 -2.24 9.77
CA ILE A 51 0.38 -2.30 10.91
C ILE A 51 1.08 -0.95 11.00
N PRO A 52 0.77 -0.11 12.03
CA PRO A 52 1.43 1.17 12.20
C PRO A 52 2.88 0.98 12.65
N LEU A 53 3.81 1.64 11.99
CA LEU A 53 5.24 1.64 12.34
C LEU A 53 5.72 3.01 12.81
N GLY A 54 4.88 4.04 12.68
CA GLY A 54 5.19 5.40 13.09
C GLY A 54 4.22 6.41 12.50
N PRO A 55 4.45 7.71 12.71
CA PRO A 55 3.61 8.76 12.16
C PRO A 55 3.53 8.63 10.64
N GLN A 56 2.32 8.48 10.09
CA GLN A 56 2.05 8.29 8.65
C GLN A 56 2.75 7.08 8.00
N LEU A 57 3.33 6.18 8.80
CA LEU A 57 4.00 4.97 8.34
C LEU A 57 3.19 3.75 8.75
N SER A 58 2.68 3.00 7.77
CA SER A 58 1.95 1.76 8.01
C SER A 58 2.22 0.73 6.91
N ILE A 59 2.35 -0.53 7.30
CA ILE A 59 2.40 -1.65 6.36
C ILE A 59 0.98 -2.06 6.04
N GLN A 60 0.64 -2.02 4.75
CA GLN A 60 -0.67 -2.45 4.26
C GLN A 60 -0.72 -3.97 4.14
N THR A 61 -1.41 -4.63 5.07
CA THR A 61 -1.50 -6.11 5.08
C THR A 61 -2.23 -6.68 3.86
N ALA A 62 -3.08 -5.90 3.21
CA ALA A 62 -3.78 -6.28 1.98
C ALA A 62 -2.83 -6.71 0.84
N MET A 63 -1.56 -6.23 0.84
CA MET A 63 -0.55 -6.67 -0.14
C MET A 63 -0.28 -8.18 -0.08
N LEU A 64 -0.43 -8.80 1.09
CA LEU A 64 -0.21 -10.24 1.29
C LEU A 64 -1.23 -11.06 0.51
N ALA A 65 -2.50 -10.69 0.61
CA ALA A 65 -3.58 -11.34 -0.17
C ALA A 65 -3.43 -11.06 -1.66
N THR A 66 -3.03 -9.83 -2.05
CA THR A 66 -2.79 -9.46 -3.44
C THR A 66 -1.69 -10.32 -4.07
N ALA A 67 -0.54 -10.45 -3.42
CA ALA A 67 0.58 -11.23 -3.92
C ALA A 67 0.26 -12.73 -4.00
N LEU A 68 -0.39 -13.27 -2.96
CA LEU A 68 -0.82 -14.67 -2.93
C LEU A 68 -1.83 -14.96 -4.03
N GLY A 69 -2.85 -14.13 -4.17
CA GLY A 69 -3.85 -14.25 -5.23
C GLY A 69 -3.23 -14.18 -6.62
N ALA A 70 -2.42 -13.18 -6.90
CA ALA A 70 -1.73 -13.00 -8.17
C ALA A 70 -0.83 -14.21 -8.54
N MET A 71 -0.18 -14.81 -7.53
CA MET A 71 0.61 -16.04 -7.70
C MET A 71 -0.27 -17.25 -8.07
N ILE A 72 -1.49 -17.32 -7.55
CA ILE A 72 -2.41 -18.46 -7.77
C ILE A 72 -3.11 -18.36 -9.11
N PHE A 73 -3.76 -17.23 -9.41
CA PHE A 73 -4.65 -17.13 -10.58
C PHE A 73 -4.01 -16.44 -11.79
N GLY A 74 -2.83 -15.85 -11.65
CA GLY A 74 -2.06 -15.30 -12.78
C GLY A 74 -2.56 -13.97 -13.32
N PRO A 75 -1.86 -13.41 -14.34
CA PRO A 75 -2.05 -12.01 -14.76
C PRO A 75 -3.42 -11.70 -15.38
N VAL A 76 -4.01 -12.65 -16.10
CA VAL A 76 -5.28 -12.41 -16.82
C VAL A 76 -6.44 -12.27 -15.84
N VAL A 77 -6.47 -13.09 -14.77
CA VAL A 77 -7.50 -13.00 -13.72
C VAL A 77 -7.15 -11.89 -12.71
N ALA A 78 -5.88 -11.54 -12.58
CA ALA A 78 -5.40 -10.52 -11.66
C ALA A 78 -5.99 -9.13 -11.94
N ILE A 79 -6.17 -8.77 -13.21
CA ILE A 79 -6.71 -7.47 -13.61
C ILE A 79 -8.15 -7.28 -13.10
N PRO A 80 -9.14 -8.11 -13.48
CA PRO A 80 -10.50 -7.94 -12.97
C PRO A 80 -10.58 -8.12 -11.45
N ALA A 81 -9.75 -8.99 -10.85
CA ALA A 81 -9.71 -9.14 -9.40
C ALA A 81 -9.23 -7.87 -8.70
N ALA A 82 -8.23 -7.17 -9.25
CA ALA A 82 -7.74 -5.90 -8.73
C ALA A 82 -8.83 -4.81 -8.83
N MET A 83 -9.49 -4.69 -9.98
CA MET A 83 -10.58 -3.73 -10.20
C MET A 83 -11.71 -3.94 -9.20
N ILE A 84 -12.22 -5.15 -9.08
CA ILE A 84 -13.33 -5.50 -8.18
C ILE A 84 -12.92 -5.25 -6.72
N SER A 85 -11.73 -5.69 -6.31
CA SER A 85 -11.30 -5.54 -4.92
C SER A 85 -11.01 -4.10 -4.53
N ASP A 86 -10.55 -3.26 -5.46
CA ASP A 86 -10.35 -1.83 -5.21
C ASP A 86 -11.69 -1.11 -5.03
N THR A 87 -12.62 -1.33 -5.96
CA THR A 87 -13.95 -0.73 -5.90
C THR A 87 -14.71 -1.16 -4.64
N ILE A 88 -14.80 -2.46 -4.37
CA ILE A 88 -15.49 -2.96 -3.16
C ILE A 88 -14.77 -2.48 -1.90
N GLY A 89 -13.43 -2.52 -1.89
CA GLY A 89 -12.63 -2.06 -0.76
C GLY A 89 -12.80 -0.57 -0.48
N PHE A 90 -13.03 0.26 -1.50
CA PHE A 90 -13.35 1.68 -1.32
C PHE A 90 -14.79 1.86 -0.81
N MET A 91 -15.76 1.14 -1.36
CA MET A 91 -17.16 1.23 -0.93
C MET A 91 -17.36 0.85 0.54
N ILE A 92 -16.59 -0.13 1.05
CA ILE A 92 -16.70 -0.58 2.45
C ILE A 92 -15.84 0.28 3.38
N PHE A 93 -14.64 0.67 2.95
CA PHE A 93 -13.67 1.45 3.72
C PHE A 93 -13.24 2.68 2.91
N PRO A 94 -14.07 3.73 2.83
CA PRO A 94 -13.75 4.93 2.06
C PRO A 94 -12.56 5.66 2.69
N THR A 95 -11.59 6.02 1.85
CA THR A 95 -10.40 6.79 2.23
C THR A 95 -10.28 8.00 1.32
N GLY A 96 -10.94 9.10 1.67
CA GLY A 96 -10.98 10.32 0.85
C GLY A 96 -11.95 10.22 -0.34
N ASP A 97 -11.75 11.08 -1.34
CA ASP A 97 -12.58 11.12 -2.54
C ASP A 97 -12.21 9.99 -3.51
N TYR A 98 -13.22 9.32 -4.06
CA TYR A 98 -13.00 8.27 -5.03
C TYR A 98 -12.60 8.86 -6.39
N PHE A 99 -11.36 8.60 -6.78
CA PHE A 99 -10.87 8.94 -8.10
C PHE A 99 -10.48 7.67 -8.86
N LEU A 100 -11.31 7.27 -9.81
CA LEU A 100 -11.21 5.99 -10.54
C LEU A 100 -9.78 5.66 -11.05
N PRO A 101 -8.96 6.62 -11.56
CA PRO A 101 -7.62 6.29 -12.02
C PRO A 101 -6.69 5.69 -10.97
N PHE A 102 -6.94 5.83 -9.66
CA PHE A 102 -6.14 5.13 -8.64
C PHE A 102 -6.22 3.61 -8.75
N MET A 103 -7.29 3.08 -9.34
CA MET A 103 -7.40 1.65 -9.66
C MET A 103 -6.23 1.15 -10.52
N LEU A 104 -5.61 2.01 -11.34
CA LEU A 104 -4.45 1.65 -12.15
C LEU A 104 -3.23 1.23 -11.29
N THR A 105 -3.06 1.82 -10.10
CA THR A 105 -1.98 1.43 -9.18
C THR A 105 -2.18 0.01 -8.66
N GLU A 106 -3.41 -0.35 -8.40
CA GLU A 106 -3.79 -1.68 -7.95
C GLU A 106 -3.63 -2.73 -9.05
N ILE A 107 -4.09 -2.41 -10.27
CA ILE A 107 -3.90 -3.26 -11.44
C ILE A 107 -2.40 -3.45 -11.71
N ALA A 108 -1.60 -2.38 -11.71
CA ALA A 108 -0.16 -2.44 -11.96
C ALA A 108 0.56 -3.27 -10.89
N SER A 109 0.26 -3.07 -9.60
CA SER A 109 0.84 -3.84 -8.50
C SER A 109 0.51 -5.33 -8.60
N THR A 110 -0.77 -5.65 -8.84
CA THR A 110 -1.24 -7.04 -8.96
C THR A 110 -0.64 -7.70 -10.19
N MET A 111 -0.52 -6.97 -11.30
CA MET A 111 0.12 -7.45 -12.53
C MET A 111 1.60 -7.76 -12.30
N ILE A 112 2.35 -6.87 -11.63
CA ILE A 112 3.77 -7.10 -11.30
C ILE A 112 3.94 -8.36 -10.47
N TYR A 113 3.11 -8.56 -9.43
CA TYR A 113 3.13 -9.79 -8.65
C TYR A 113 2.84 -11.02 -9.53
N ALA A 114 1.83 -10.96 -10.39
CA ALA A 114 1.48 -12.07 -11.27
C ALA A 114 2.62 -12.40 -12.23
N LEU A 115 3.22 -11.41 -12.88
CA LEU A 115 4.34 -11.61 -13.82
C LEU A 115 5.58 -12.23 -13.13
N CYS A 116 5.83 -11.86 -11.88
CA CYS A 116 6.97 -12.37 -11.12
C CYS A 116 6.73 -13.75 -10.49
N LEU A 117 5.50 -14.04 -10.06
CA LEU A 117 5.22 -15.16 -9.16
C LEU A 117 4.35 -16.27 -9.79
N TYR A 118 3.46 -15.94 -10.75
CA TYR A 118 2.58 -16.92 -11.34
C TYR A 118 3.34 -17.96 -12.15
N ARG A 119 3.10 -19.25 -11.85
CA ARG A 119 3.76 -20.41 -12.51
C ARG A 119 5.29 -20.26 -12.63
N ALA A 120 5.89 -19.57 -11.69
CA ALA A 120 7.33 -19.39 -11.60
C ALA A 120 7.89 -20.25 -10.46
N LYS A 121 9.17 -20.63 -10.54
CA LYS A 121 9.86 -21.29 -9.41
C LYS A 121 9.87 -20.31 -8.22
N PRO A 122 9.27 -20.70 -7.08
CA PRO A 122 9.24 -19.82 -5.90
C PRO A 122 10.66 -19.43 -5.47
N SER A 123 10.88 -18.13 -5.26
CA SER A 123 12.18 -17.62 -4.85
C SER A 123 12.02 -16.25 -4.18
N ALA A 124 12.74 -16.03 -3.09
CA ALA A 124 12.82 -14.73 -2.41
C ALA A 124 13.25 -13.60 -3.37
N THR A 125 14.18 -13.89 -4.29
CA THR A 125 14.62 -12.90 -5.29
C THR A 125 13.46 -12.38 -6.15
N ARG A 126 12.53 -13.24 -6.57
CA ARG A 126 11.37 -12.83 -7.37
C ARG A 126 10.42 -11.94 -6.56
N VAL A 127 10.26 -12.21 -5.28
CA VAL A 127 9.47 -11.37 -4.36
C VAL A 127 10.13 -10.01 -4.20
N ILE A 128 11.44 -9.96 -3.97
CA ILE A 128 12.21 -8.73 -3.83
C ILE A 128 12.13 -7.90 -5.12
N ILE A 129 12.29 -8.52 -6.28
CA ILE A 129 12.16 -7.83 -7.58
C ILE A 129 10.75 -7.27 -7.77
N ALA A 130 9.71 -8.05 -7.47
CA ALA A 130 8.32 -7.59 -7.57
C ALA A 130 8.08 -6.38 -6.65
N ARG A 131 8.54 -6.44 -5.39
CA ARG A 131 8.42 -5.33 -4.45
C ARG A 131 9.20 -4.10 -4.88
N PHE A 132 10.41 -4.28 -5.42
CA PHE A 132 11.19 -3.19 -5.99
C PHE A 132 10.40 -2.43 -7.06
N PHE A 133 9.86 -3.14 -8.04
CA PHE A 133 9.06 -2.50 -9.08
C PHE A 133 7.80 -1.82 -8.52
N ILE A 134 7.11 -2.43 -7.56
CA ILE A 134 5.92 -1.82 -6.95
C ILE A 134 6.31 -0.57 -6.17
N CYS A 135 7.31 -0.62 -5.29
CA CYS A 135 7.71 0.53 -4.49
C CYS A 135 8.17 1.71 -5.33
N PHE A 136 9.02 1.47 -6.34
CA PHE A 136 9.63 2.57 -7.09
C PHE A 136 8.85 2.98 -8.33
N PHE A 137 8.28 2.05 -9.11
CA PHE A 137 7.54 2.42 -10.31
C PHE A 137 6.06 2.69 -10.04
N VAL A 138 5.40 1.89 -9.20
CA VAL A 138 3.98 2.12 -8.93
C VAL A 138 3.79 3.22 -7.89
N ASN A 139 4.40 3.08 -6.70
CA ASN A 139 4.15 4.01 -5.59
C ASN A 139 4.86 5.36 -5.76
N VAL A 140 6.04 5.41 -6.39
CA VAL A 140 6.76 6.68 -6.58
C VAL A 140 6.40 7.33 -7.91
N VAL A 141 6.38 6.57 -9.01
CA VAL A 141 6.19 7.18 -10.35
C VAL A 141 4.71 7.20 -10.73
N LEU A 142 4.08 6.03 -10.90
CA LEU A 142 2.70 5.95 -11.41
C LEU A 142 1.71 6.71 -10.52
N GLN A 143 1.82 6.55 -9.21
CA GLN A 143 0.92 7.22 -8.26
C GLN A 143 1.01 8.75 -8.36
N GLN A 144 2.19 9.32 -8.63
CA GLN A 144 2.33 10.77 -8.80
C GLN A 144 1.69 11.27 -10.08
N PHE A 145 1.79 10.53 -11.17
CA PHE A 145 1.07 10.87 -12.39
C PHE A 145 -0.44 10.86 -12.18
N ILE A 146 -0.96 9.92 -11.38
CA ILE A 146 -2.39 9.86 -11.06
C ILE A 146 -2.80 11.02 -10.16
N PHE A 147 -1.98 11.40 -9.17
CA PHE A 147 -2.23 12.61 -8.38
C PHE A 147 -2.21 13.87 -9.24
N ALA A 148 -1.24 14.01 -10.15
CA ALA A 148 -1.21 15.15 -11.08
C ALA A 148 -2.48 15.20 -11.95
N TRP A 149 -2.95 14.04 -12.42
CA TRP A 149 -4.21 13.92 -13.15
C TRP A 149 -5.40 14.33 -12.29
N GLN A 150 -5.48 13.86 -11.06
CA GLN A 150 -6.54 14.23 -10.12
C GLN A 150 -6.57 15.74 -9.86
N TYR A 151 -5.41 16.37 -9.59
CA TYR A 151 -5.32 17.82 -9.41
C TYR A 151 -5.72 18.61 -10.66
N THR A 152 -5.32 18.13 -11.84
CA THR A 152 -5.75 18.74 -13.10
C THR A 152 -7.26 18.66 -13.27
N TYR A 153 -7.87 17.51 -12.96
CA TYR A 153 -9.31 17.31 -13.00
C TYR A 153 -10.06 18.22 -12.01
N MET A 154 -9.48 18.49 -10.86
CA MET A 154 -10.02 19.39 -9.84
C MET A 154 -9.77 20.88 -10.14
N GLY A 155 -9.16 21.22 -11.28
CA GLY A 155 -8.85 22.60 -11.66
C GLY A 155 -7.71 23.22 -10.86
N ASN A 156 -6.81 22.42 -10.29
CA ASN A 156 -5.64 22.87 -9.53
C ASN A 156 -4.33 22.59 -10.29
N PRO A 157 -3.91 23.45 -11.24
CA PRO A 157 -2.69 23.23 -12.04
C PRO A 157 -1.40 23.31 -11.21
N GLU A 158 -1.37 24.12 -10.15
CA GLU A 158 -0.20 24.16 -9.24
C GLU A 158 -0.05 22.86 -8.48
N GLY A 159 -1.15 22.31 -7.96
CA GLY A 159 -1.16 20.99 -7.34
C GLY A 159 -0.67 19.89 -8.28
N ALA A 160 -1.08 19.92 -9.54
CA ALA A 160 -0.62 18.99 -10.57
C ALA A 160 0.89 19.10 -10.82
N LYS A 161 1.41 20.32 -10.96
CA LYS A 161 2.85 20.57 -11.11
C LYS A 161 3.64 20.08 -9.91
N ASN A 162 3.16 20.39 -8.70
CA ASN A 162 3.79 19.97 -7.45
C ASN A 162 3.76 18.44 -7.28
N ALA A 163 2.69 17.77 -7.74
CA ALA A 163 2.62 16.31 -7.73
C ALA A 163 3.71 15.69 -8.62
N ILE A 164 3.93 16.23 -9.83
CA ILE A 164 4.99 15.74 -10.74
C ILE A 164 6.38 16.05 -10.17
N LEU A 165 6.61 17.28 -9.71
CA LEU A 165 7.86 17.64 -9.05
C LEU A 165 8.11 16.81 -7.79
N GLY A 166 7.03 16.40 -7.13
CA GLY A 166 7.03 15.53 -5.97
C GLY A 166 7.49 14.10 -6.21
N ILE A 167 7.70 13.65 -7.46
CA ILE A 167 8.31 12.34 -7.76
C ILE A 167 9.67 12.20 -7.06
N MET A 168 10.40 13.30 -6.97
CA MET A 168 11.71 13.37 -6.32
C MET A 168 11.64 13.92 -4.89
N THR A 169 10.44 14.15 -4.33
CA THR A 169 10.37 14.62 -2.95
C THR A 169 10.92 13.58 -2.00
N THR A 170 11.86 14.02 -1.23
CA THR A 170 12.62 13.24 -0.25
C THR A 170 11.72 12.35 0.62
N SER A 171 10.56 12.87 1.07
CA SER A 171 9.64 12.13 1.94
C SER A 171 9.04 10.88 1.30
N ARG A 172 8.63 10.93 0.02
CA ARG A 172 8.05 9.75 -0.65
C ARG A 172 9.10 8.70 -1.01
N LEU A 173 10.24 9.15 -1.49
CA LEU A 173 11.35 8.26 -1.81
C LEU A 173 11.85 7.56 -0.55
N PHE A 174 12.05 8.30 0.55
CA PHE A 174 12.43 7.72 1.83
C PHE A 174 11.39 6.76 2.39
N LYS A 175 10.10 7.12 2.32
CA LYS A 175 9.01 6.23 2.73
C LYS A 175 9.06 4.90 1.97
N ASN A 176 9.20 4.93 0.65
CA ASN A 176 9.26 3.71 -0.15
C ASN A 176 10.58 2.94 0.03
N LEU A 177 11.69 3.64 0.19
CA LEU A 177 12.98 3.01 0.52
C LEU A 177 12.93 2.30 1.88
N PHE A 178 12.23 2.89 2.84
CA PHE A 178 11.99 2.30 4.14
C PHE A 178 11.09 1.06 4.08
N PHE A 179 9.94 1.14 3.37
CA PHE A 179 9.01 0.02 3.30
C PHE A 179 9.51 -1.13 2.44
N PHE A 180 10.25 -0.86 1.38
CA PHE A 180 10.72 -1.87 0.44
C PHE A 180 11.40 -3.08 1.09
N PRO A 181 12.43 -2.92 1.95
CA PRO A 181 13.07 -4.06 2.59
C PRO A 181 12.14 -4.78 3.58
N ILE A 182 11.38 -4.05 4.39
CA ILE A 182 10.49 -4.62 5.41
C ILE A 182 9.37 -5.43 4.74
N GLU A 183 8.68 -4.84 3.77
CA GLU A 183 7.61 -5.51 3.04
C GLU A 183 8.12 -6.69 2.21
N SER A 184 9.35 -6.62 1.68
CA SER A 184 9.99 -7.75 1.00
C SER A 184 10.24 -8.92 1.93
N ILE A 185 10.70 -8.65 3.16
CA ILE A 185 10.92 -9.68 4.19
C ILE A 185 9.58 -10.28 4.62
N VAL A 186 8.62 -9.45 5.01
CA VAL A 186 7.30 -9.89 5.48
C VAL A 186 6.61 -10.74 4.42
N LEU A 187 6.57 -10.26 3.18
CA LEU A 187 5.94 -11.00 2.08
C LEU A 187 6.67 -12.31 1.76
N THR A 188 8.01 -12.33 1.79
CA THR A 188 8.77 -13.56 1.55
C THR A 188 8.49 -14.59 2.62
N LEU A 189 8.48 -14.21 3.90
CA LEU A 189 8.16 -15.10 5.01
C LEU A 189 6.71 -15.61 4.94
N PHE A 190 5.76 -14.72 4.65
CA PHE A 190 4.37 -15.07 4.46
C PHE A 190 4.18 -16.11 3.35
N LEU A 191 4.75 -15.86 2.17
CA LEU A 191 4.65 -16.81 1.07
C LEU A 191 5.36 -18.13 1.39
N LYS A 192 6.48 -18.12 2.10
CA LYS A 192 7.17 -19.34 2.54
C LYS A 192 6.27 -20.23 3.40
N VAL A 193 5.51 -19.63 4.31
CA VAL A 193 4.57 -20.35 5.18
C VAL A 193 3.37 -20.89 4.39
N LEU A 194 2.84 -20.12 3.43
CA LEU A 194 1.62 -20.50 2.70
C LEU A 194 1.85 -21.38 1.49
N LEU A 195 3.05 -21.40 0.89
CA LEU A 195 3.35 -22.23 -0.27
C LEU A 195 3.07 -23.74 -0.08
N PRO A 196 3.42 -24.37 1.05
CA PRO A 196 3.07 -25.76 1.29
C PRO A 196 1.56 -26.01 1.32
N VAL A 197 0.80 -25.08 1.90
CA VAL A 197 -0.66 -25.16 2.00
C VAL A 197 -1.31 -25.05 0.61
N THR A 198 -0.91 -24.02 -0.15
CA THR A 198 -1.43 -23.78 -1.51
C THR A 198 -1.03 -24.89 -2.49
N SER A 199 0.15 -25.48 -2.31
CA SER A 199 0.61 -26.63 -3.10
C SER A 199 -0.21 -27.89 -2.80
N ARG A 200 -0.51 -28.18 -1.52
CA ARG A 200 -1.39 -29.29 -1.13
C ARG A 200 -2.81 -29.11 -1.67
N ALA A 201 -3.31 -27.89 -1.68
CA ALA A 201 -4.61 -27.53 -2.26
C ALA A 201 -4.63 -27.54 -3.80
N LYS A 202 -3.50 -27.85 -4.45
CA LYS A 202 -3.32 -27.82 -5.91
C LYS A 202 -3.70 -26.46 -6.53
N LEU A 203 -3.35 -25.39 -5.82
CA LEU A 203 -3.57 -24.01 -6.26
C LEU A 203 -2.31 -23.41 -6.89
N THR A 204 -1.13 -23.84 -6.45
CA THR A 204 0.15 -23.42 -7.02
C THR A 204 0.77 -24.53 -7.86
N TYR A 205 1.54 -24.12 -8.85
CA TYR A 205 2.23 -25.01 -9.77
C TYR A 205 3.69 -25.18 -9.33
N GLY A 206 4.29 -26.34 -9.62
CA GLY A 206 5.71 -26.57 -9.36
C GLY A 206 6.06 -27.47 -8.19
N GLY A 207 5.10 -28.25 -7.67
CA GLY A 207 5.37 -29.39 -6.81
C GLY A 207 5.83 -29.07 -5.39
N LYS A 208 6.55 -29.98 -4.78
CA LYS A 208 6.81 -30.17 -3.35
C LYS A 208 7.65 -29.07 -2.65
N THR A 209 8.15 -28.11 -3.36
CA THR A 209 9.17 -27.22 -2.78
C THR A 209 8.55 -25.98 -2.21
N GLY A 210 8.59 -25.87 -0.89
CA GLY A 210 8.56 -24.59 -0.22
C GLY A 210 9.70 -23.67 -0.70
N MET A 211 9.63 -22.41 -0.35
CA MET A 211 10.66 -21.42 -0.71
C MET A 211 11.91 -21.67 0.17
N ASP A 212 12.86 -22.47 -0.35
CA ASP A 212 14.13 -22.69 0.33
C ASP A 212 15.05 -21.50 0.10
N PHE A 213 15.57 -20.94 1.20
CA PHE A 213 16.50 -19.85 1.12
C PHE A 213 17.92 -20.34 0.85
N THR A 214 18.51 -19.85 -0.22
CA THR A 214 19.96 -19.99 -0.42
C THR A 214 20.73 -19.03 0.50
N LYS A 215 22.00 -19.32 0.78
CA LYS A 215 22.86 -18.41 1.58
C LYS A 215 22.85 -16.97 1.02
N LYS A 216 22.87 -16.81 -0.32
CA LYS A 216 22.80 -15.49 -0.97
C LYS A 216 21.48 -14.78 -0.67
N GLN A 217 20.36 -15.48 -0.68
CA GLN A 217 19.05 -14.90 -0.37
C GLN A 217 18.95 -14.48 1.11
N VAL A 218 19.50 -15.27 2.02
CA VAL A 218 19.57 -14.90 3.44
C VAL A 218 20.41 -13.64 3.63
N ILE A 219 21.58 -13.57 3.01
CA ILE A 219 22.41 -12.37 3.06
C ILE A 219 21.65 -11.16 2.50
N THR A 220 20.96 -11.32 1.36
CA THR A 220 20.15 -10.24 0.78
C THR A 220 19.07 -9.77 1.76
N LEU A 221 18.36 -10.70 2.42
CA LEU A 221 17.32 -10.34 3.39
C LEU A 221 17.90 -9.61 4.62
N VAL A 222 19.08 -10.05 5.09
CA VAL A 222 19.76 -9.38 6.21
C VAL A 222 20.22 -7.97 5.82
N VAL A 223 20.81 -7.81 4.63
CA VAL A 223 21.21 -6.48 4.13
C VAL A 223 19.99 -5.58 3.98
N LEU A 224 18.88 -6.09 3.44
CA LEU A 224 17.64 -5.34 3.34
C LEU A 224 17.07 -4.96 4.72
N LEU A 225 17.21 -5.82 5.71
CA LEU A 225 16.79 -5.52 7.08
C LEU A 225 17.62 -4.36 7.68
N VAL A 226 18.94 -4.41 7.51
CA VAL A 226 19.84 -3.34 7.98
C VAL A 226 19.54 -2.02 7.28
N VAL A 227 19.36 -2.05 5.96
CA VAL A 227 18.94 -0.87 5.17
C VAL A 227 17.58 -0.36 5.63
N GLY A 228 16.63 -1.26 5.92
CA GLY A 228 15.30 -0.91 6.41
C GLY A 228 15.36 -0.19 7.77
N ILE A 229 16.15 -0.70 8.71
CA ILE A 229 16.34 -0.09 10.04
C ILE A 229 17.01 1.28 9.89
N GLY A 230 18.10 1.36 9.12
CA GLY A 230 18.82 2.62 8.89
C GLY A 230 17.94 3.69 8.22
N SER A 231 17.16 3.29 7.19
CA SER A 231 16.22 4.19 6.52
C SER A 231 15.10 4.66 7.45
N SER A 232 14.66 3.78 8.38
CA SER A 232 13.64 4.11 9.39
C SER A 232 14.12 5.23 10.31
N ILE A 233 15.31 5.05 10.86
CA ILE A 233 15.92 6.03 11.76
C ILE A 233 16.12 7.35 11.01
N GLY A 234 16.67 7.29 9.79
CA GLY A 234 16.87 8.48 8.96
C GLY A 234 15.56 9.19 8.63
N TYR A 235 14.50 8.44 8.25
CA TYR A 235 13.19 9.02 7.96
C TYR A 235 12.53 9.63 9.20
N LEU A 236 12.56 8.95 10.35
CA LEU A 236 11.99 9.46 11.58
C LEU A 236 12.71 10.74 12.03
N ASN A 237 14.06 10.74 11.96
CA ASN A 237 14.85 11.93 12.29
C ASN A 237 14.50 13.10 11.34
N TYR A 238 14.43 12.84 10.03
CA TYR A 238 14.01 13.84 9.05
C TYR A 238 12.59 14.35 9.34
N TYR A 239 11.65 13.44 9.64
CA TYR A 239 10.26 13.78 9.93
C TYR A 239 10.14 14.65 11.18
N TYR A 240 10.81 14.26 12.27
CA TYR A 240 10.77 15.03 13.51
C TYR A 240 11.46 16.39 13.35
N ASN A 241 12.59 16.48 12.65
CA ASN A 241 13.29 17.75 12.47
C ASN A 241 12.53 18.74 11.57
N ASN A 242 11.76 18.25 10.58
CA ASN A 242 11.04 19.13 9.66
C ASN A 242 9.55 19.33 10.01
N ASN A 243 8.96 18.44 10.81
CA ASN A 243 7.56 18.53 11.22
C ASN A 243 7.39 18.70 12.75
N SER A 244 8.48 18.76 13.50
CA SER A 244 8.40 19.23 14.88
C SER A 244 8.08 20.73 14.85
N VAL A 245 6.80 21.04 14.88
CA VAL A 245 6.31 22.36 15.30
C VAL A 245 6.48 22.42 16.82
N THR A 246 7.70 22.26 17.29
CA THR A 246 8.12 22.84 18.56
C THR A 246 8.75 24.20 18.23
N LYS A 247 7.93 25.13 17.78
CA LYS A 247 8.16 26.48 18.21
C LYS A 247 7.90 26.41 19.70
N ASP A 248 8.93 26.54 20.51
CA ASP A 248 8.76 26.86 21.93
C ASP A 248 8.09 28.24 21.97
N TYR A 249 6.76 28.24 21.96
CA TYR A 249 6.01 29.46 22.17
C TYR A 249 6.25 29.87 23.62
N SER A 250 6.70 31.07 23.84
CA SER A 250 6.75 31.63 25.18
C SER A 250 5.32 31.66 25.78
N ALA A 251 5.21 31.61 27.10
CA ALA A 251 3.89 31.66 27.75
C ALA A 251 3.10 32.93 27.31
N GLU A 252 3.80 34.00 27.01
CA GLU A 252 3.23 35.25 26.49
C GLU A 252 2.68 35.11 25.07
N GLU A 253 3.38 34.42 24.16
CA GLU A 253 2.89 34.15 22.80
C GLU A 253 1.67 33.22 22.81
N VAL A 254 1.59 32.26 23.73
CA VAL A 254 0.43 31.37 23.88
C VAL A 254 -0.79 32.16 24.38
N VAL A 255 -0.60 33.09 25.34
CA VAL A 255 -1.67 33.96 25.84
C VAL A 255 -2.16 34.88 24.73
N GLU A 256 -1.25 35.48 23.95
CA GLU A 256 -1.59 36.38 22.84
C GLU A 256 -2.37 35.62 21.73
N MET A 257 -1.95 34.39 21.36
CA MET A 257 -2.69 33.54 20.41
C MET A 257 -4.08 33.17 20.93
N ASN A 258 -4.21 32.89 22.22
CA ASN A 258 -5.51 32.58 22.83
C ASN A 258 -6.44 33.81 22.82
N HIS A 259 -5.91 35.01 23.08
CA HIS A 259 -6.68 36.25 22.96
C HIS A 259 -7.14 36.49 21.52
N GLN A 260 -6.25 36.36 20.54
CA GLN A 260 -6.61 36.51 19.12
C GLN A 260 -7.67 35.50 18.67
N MET A 261 -7.59 34.26 19.12
CA MET A 261 -8.63 33.25 18.84
C MET A 261 -9.95 33.59 19.52
N HIS A 262 -9.92 34.05 20.76
CA HIS A 262 -11.11 34.49 21.49
C HIS A 262 -11.80 35.65 20.77
N ASP A 263 -11.04 36.67 20.34
CA ASP A 263 -11.57 37.80 19.61
C ASP A 263 -12.19 37.39 18.26
N ILE A 264 -11.59 36.48 17.53
CA ILE A 264 -12.15 35.95 16.27
C ILE A 264 -13.46 35.18 16.53
N ILE A 265 -13.56 34.40 17.61
CA ILE A 265 -14.78 33.67 17.98
C ILE A 265 -15.88 34.65 18.37
N VAL A 266 -15.57 35.64 19.19
CA VAL A 266 -16.54 36.66 19.61
C VAL A 266 -17.00 37.53 18.45
N GLU A 267 -16.12 37.86 17.49
CA GLU A 267 -16.49 38.62 16.30
C GLU A 267 -17.39 37.86 15.34
N LYS A 268 -17.21 36.54 15.24
CA LYS A 268 -18.00 35.67 14.32
C LYS A 268 -19.31 35.18 14.91
N GLU A 269 -19.41 35.02 16.25
CA GLU A 269 -20.61 34.52 16.95
C GLU A 269 -20.94 35.36 18.19
N PRO A 270 -21.42 36.59 18.02
CA PRO A 270 -21.65 37.54 19.14
C PRO A 270 -22.76 37.12 20.12
N GLU A 271 -23.55 36.08 19.83
CA GLU A 271 -24.68 35.64 20.66
C GLU A 271 -24.44 34.32 21.43
N VAL A 272 -23.20 33.81 21.48
CA VAL A 272 -22.90 32.58 22.23
C VAL A 272 -22.95 32.84 23.74
N PRO A 273 -23.78 32.11 24.52
CA PRO A 273 -23.84 32.31 25.97
C PRO A 273 -22.49 32.06 26.64
N ALA A 274 -22.16 32.83 27.69
CA ALA A 274 -20.85 32.81 28.35
C ALA A 274 -20.44 31.43 28.95
N ASP A 275 -21.40 30.58 29.27
CA ASP A 275 -21.20 29.25 29.80
C ASP A 275 -20.84 28.18 28.72
N THR A 276 -21.04 28.46 27.42
CA THR A 276 -20.61 27.60 26.29
C THR A 276 -19.23 27.91 25.77
N THR A 277 -18.58 28.96 26.25
CA THR A 277 -17.26 29.43 25.74
C THR A 277 -16.16 28.37 25.90
N LEU A 278 -16.17 27.62 26.98
CA LEU A 278 -15.21 26.52 27.20
C LEU A 278 -15.35 25.38 26.18
N ALA A 279 -16.57 24.97 25.87
CA ALA A 279 -16.85 23.92 24.87
C ALA A 279 -16.47 24.38 23.44
N VAL A 280 -16.68 25.66 23.12
CA VAL A 280 -16.30 26.24 21.81
C VAL A 280 -14.78 26.35 21.68
N ILE A 281 -14.06 26.75 22.75
CA ILE A 281 -12.59 26.75 22.76
C ILE A 281 -12.02 25.35 22.60
N GLU A 282 -12.59 24.36 23.28
CA GLU A 282 -12.19 22.96 23.17
C GLU A 282 -12.44 22.40 21.76
N TYR A 283 -13.54 22.80 21.11
CA TYR A 283 -13.88 22.41 19.74
C TYR A 283 -13.01 23.12 18.69
N ALA A 284 -12.68 24.37 18.89
CA ALA A 284 -11.81 25.15 18.00
C ALA A 284 -10.33 24.76 18.12
N ALA A 285 -9.87 24.28 19.28
CA ALA A 285 -8.51 23.82 19.49
C ALA A 285 -8.22 22.45 18.84
N LYS A 286 -9.23 21.58 18.68
CA LYS A 286 -9.10 20.26 18.05
C LYS A 286 -8.47 20.28 16.65
N PRO A 287 -8.86 21.16 15.71
CA PRO A 287 -8.24 21.19 14.38
C PRO A 287 -6.82 21.75 14.39
N PHE A 288 -6.45 22.55 15.35
CA PHE A 288 -5.12 23.16 15.43
C PHE A 288 -4.06 22.23 16.03
N PHE A 289 -4.41 21.40 16.99
CA PHE A 289 -3.45 20.54 17.70
C PHE A 289 -3.49 19.07 17.31
N GLY A 290 -4.44 18.64 16.48
CA GLY A 290 -4.47 17.34 15.81
C GLY A 290 -4.42 16.09 16.72
N LYS A 291 -4.50 16.25 18.06
CA LYS A 291 -4.54 15.17 19.04
C LYS A 291 -5.41 15.55 20.22
N GLU A 292 -6.19 14.59 20.70
CA GLU A 292 -6.80 14.66 22.03
C GLU A 292 -5.67 14.74 23.07
N THR A 293 -5.41 15.92 23.56
CA THR A 293 -4.68 16.10 24.81
C THR A 293 -5.70 15.98 25.93
N THR A 294 -5.83 14.77 26.51
CA THR A 294 -6.43 14.60 27.82
C THR A 294 -5.54 15.31 28.84
N TYR A 295 -6.03 16.38 29.42
CA TYR A 295 -5.51 16.96 30.65
C TYR A 295 -6.15 16.28 31.85
#